data_38d825042c50667329613f77bfa5f87b
#
_entry.id   38d825042c50667329613f77bfa5f87b
#
_cell.length_a   1.000
_cell.length_b   1.000
_cell.length_c   1.000
_cell.angle_alpha   90.00
_cell.angle_beta   90.00
_cell.angle_gamma   90.00
#
_symmetry.space_group_name_H-M   'P 1'
#
loop_
_entity.id
_entity.type
_entity.pdbx_description
1 polymer ?
#
loop_
_entity_poly.entity_id
_entity_poly.type
_entity_poly.pdbx_seq_one_letter_code
_entity_poly.pdbx_strand_id
1 'polypeptide(L)'
;MKQGRLRHGGLIGAALLLTACGSGGGGSSSEPQPPVVNPLPTSDSRACYGDDQPACNLRTYQVMVESFVDGDGSANYGVGYGPSRHNGDLQGIIDSLDHIKSLNVNAIWLTPVFDSCAGQTGDDRLDATGYFACDFFNVDPNFGSNAQLKKLVEAAHQRGLHVFLDGVFGHVNRVGVSKPSPEGRLPALKSGGAGYPGQLVDYDQPESLAYFKEVARYWVEQYGIDGWRLDQAYQLGLDEWRAIRSEVEQASAARKAAGQQWGTLGYMVGEVWKGADDIHNEAYGSSDNPALSSAFDFPLRYGLVQALAVEESGKGGQGASVLDASWNKVENYPDHAMPNLMLGNHDLVRFGDLLERGNFNPADYWQRHKAAFSFLAARSGPITLYYGEEFGDEVPGFAAQVGGDCAAQGLCDDHVARSDGKVPGVTGFAPSSEQAELKQWLGQLLALRAAHPALYQGERIKLVAEGSVYGDIKQTAAEQIVYLLNVSTTPQSYAVPVGKLRSGSALVDLQSGERLAMGGSSLTVDLPPLSGRFLQLQ
;
A
#
# COMPACT_ATOMS: atom_id res chain seq x y z
N MET A 1 55.46 14.07 -14.54
CA MET A 1 56.84 13.56 -14.49
C MET A 1 56.86 12.29 -13.67
N LYS A 2 57.31 11.17 -14.31
CA LYS A 2 57.85 9.91 -13.78
C LYS A 2 57.04 9.17 -12.72
N GLN A 3 56.31 8.11 -13.02
CA GLN A 3 56.72 6.70 -13.31
C GLN A 3 57.55 6.04 -12.20
N GLY A 4 57.07 4.91 -11.71
CA GLY A 4 57.78 3.93 -10.92
C GLY A 4 56.93 2.66 -10.66
N ARG A 5 57.02 1.70 -11.59
CA ARG A 5 56.56 0.29 -11.41
C ARG A 5 57.66 -0.52 -10.73
N LEU A 6 57.28 -1.63 -10.05
CA LEU A 6 57.91 -2.99 -10.05
C LEU A 6 57.21 -3.82 -8.96
N ARG A 7 56.57 -4.90 -9.21
CA ARG A 7 56.77 -6.29 -9.70
C ARG A 7 57.42 -7.27 -8.67
N HIS A 8 56.69 -8.35 -8.50
CA HIS A 8 57.04 -9.78 -8.29
C HIS A 8 57.20 -10.30 -6.86
N GLY A 9 56.55 -11.46 -6.61
CA GLY A 9 57.10 -12.61 -5.92
C GLY A 9 56.03 -13.54 -5.33
N GLY A 10 55.69 -14.59 -6.05
CA GLY A 10 54.90 -15.69 -5.54
C GLY A 10 55.78 -16.71 -4.82
N LEU A 11 55.16 -17.54 -3.96
CA LEU A 11 55.71 -18.87 -3.62
C LEU A 11 54.59 -19.80 -3.11
N ILE A 12 54.63 -21.01 -3.66
CA ILE A 12 53.85 -22.22 -3.45
C ILE A 12 54.38 -22.93 -2.23
N GLY A 13 53.52 -23.63 -1.47
CA GLY A 13 53.96 -24.59 -0.44
C GLY A 13 52.77 -25.32 0.18
N ALA A 14 52.51 -26.39 -0.30
CA ALA A 14 52.41 -27.81 -0.06
C ALA A 14 51.65 -28.25 1.20
N ALA A 15 50.75 -29.20 0.95
CA ALA A 15 49.91 -29.94 1.86
C ALA A 15 50.71 -30.83 2.84
N LEU A 16 50.15 -31.03 4.03
CA LEU A 16 50.44 -32.19 4.87
C LEU A 16 49.13 -32.71 5.48
N LEU A 17 48.79 -33.92 5.08
CA LEU A 17 47.76 -34.76 5.68
C LEU A 17 48.31 -35.35 7.00
N LEU A 18 47.54 -35.24 8.07
CA LEU A 18 47.68 -36.04 9.25
C LEU A 18 46.32 -36.59 9.67
N THR A 19 46.15 -37.89 9.48
CA THR A 19 45.09 -38.71 10.02
C THR A 19 45.31 -38.96 11.50
N ALA A 20 44.31 -38.70 12.34
CA ALA A 20 44.20 -39.24 13.68
C ALA A 20 42.78 -39.67 13.96
N CYS A 21 42.54 -40.96 14.08
CA CYS A 21 41.33 -41.57 14.65
C CYS A 21 41.24 -41.25 16.15
N GLY A 22 40.11 -40.74 16.60
CA GLY A 22 39.74 -40.59 18.01
C GLY A 22 38.23 -40.68 18.14
N SER A 23 37.75 -41.81 18.62
CA SER A 23 36.33 -42.02 18.99
C SER A 23 36.00 -41.24 20.26
N GLY A 24 35.01 -40.35 20.17
CA GLY A 24 34.44 -39.67 21.33
C GLY A 24 33.05 -39.14 20.96
N GLY A 25 32.02 -39.69 21.58
CA GLY A 25 30.65 -39.23 21.43
C GLY A 25 30.48 -37.77 21.89
N GLY A 26 30.13 -36.91 20.99
CA GLY A 26 29.76 -35.52 21.26
C GLY A 26 28.40 -35.25 20.61
N GLY A 27 27.42 -34.92 21.42
CA GLY A 27 26.15 -34.44 20.95
C GLY A 27 26.36 -33.21 20.05
N SER A 28 25.95 -33.28 18.81
CA SER A 28 25.94 -32.13 17.91
C SER A 28 24.88 -31.15 18.40
N SER A 29 25.30 -30.10 19.08
CA SER A 29 24.54 -28.87 19.14
C SER A 29 24.55 -28.32 17.72
N SER A 30 23.48 -28.58 16.98
CA SER A 30 23.22 -27.82 15.74
C SER A 30 23.02 -26.37 16.14
N GLU A 31 23.96 -25.51 15.77
CA GLU A 31 23.68 -24.07 15.73
C GLU A 31 22.37 -23.87 14.96
N PRO A 32 21.44 -23.04 15.49
CA PRO A 32 20.25 -22.72 14.75
C PRO A 32 20.66 -22.08 13.42
N GLN A 33 20.27 -22.70 12.31
CA GLN A 33 20.44 -22.08 11.00
C GLN A 33 19.73 -20.73 11.04
N PRO A 34 20.35 -19.66 10.52
CA PRO A 34 19.67 -18.37 10.40
C PRO A 34 18.36 -18.58 9.64
N PRO A 35 17.28 -17.87 10.04
CA PRO A 35 15.99 -17.98 9.38
C PRO A 35 16.15 -17.72 7.88
N VAL A 36 15.51 -18.55 7.06
CA VAL A 36 15.52 -18.41 5.61
C VAL A 36 14.71 -17.16 5.27
N VAL A 37 15.39 -16.07 4.94
CA VAL A 37 14.79 -14.88 4.37
C VAL A 37 14.45 -15.23 2.92
N ASN A 38 13.19 -15.08 2.51
CA ASN A 38 12.80 -15.27 1.12
C ASN A 38 13.55 -14.23 0.27
N PRO A 39 14.39 -14.65 -0.69
CA PRO A 39 15.03 -13.69 -1.58
C PRO A 39 13.97 -12.95 -2.39
N LEU A 40 14.17 -11.65 -2.58
CA LEU A 40 13.37 -10.91 -3.55
C LEU A 40 13.65 -11.45 -4.96
N PRO A 41 12.67 -11.38 -5.90
CA PRO A 41 12.87 -11.82 -7.28
C PRO A 41 14.13 -11.21 -7.90
N THR A 42 14.89 -12.03 -8.60
CA THR A 42 16.07 -11.60 -9.37
C THR A 42 15.69 -11.46 -10.85
N SER A 43 16.57 -10.88 -11.65
CA SER A 43 16.40 -10.37 -13.01
C SER A 43 15.67 -11.21 -14.07
N ASP A 44 15.20 -12.41 -13.76
CA ASP A 44 14.53 -13.27 -14.74
C ASP A 44 13.00 -13.36 -14.58
N SER A 45 12.42 -12.79 -13.51
CA SER A 45 10.97 -12.78 -13.28
C SER A 45 10.53 -11.50 -12.56
N ARG A 46 9.68 -10.72 -13.19
CA ARG A 46 9.07 -9.54 -12.56
C ARG A 46 8.13 -9.98 -11.43
N ALA A 47 8.23 -9.31 -10.28
CA ALA A 47 7.34 -9.55 -9.15
C ALA A 47 5.87 -9.43 -9.57
N CYS A 48 5.02 -10.33 -9.10
CA CYS A 48 3.60 -10.43 -9.45
C CYS A 48 3.31 -10.65 -10.94
N TYR A 49 4.28 -11.17 -11.72
CA TYR A 49 4.06 -11.61 -13.10
C TYR A 49 4.33 -13.12 -13.21
N GLY A 50 3.33 -13.92 -12.81
CA GLY A 50 3.44 -15.39 -12.76
C GLY A 50 4.09 -15.91 -11.48
N ASP A 51 4.45 -15.03 -10.56
CA ASP A 51 5.12 -15.35 -9.30
C ASP A 51 4.09 -15.46 -8.18
N ASP A 52 4.13 -16.58 -7.43
CA ASP A 52 3.19 -16.87 -6.33
C ASP A 52 3.67 -16.22 -5.01
N GLN A 53 3.74 -14.89 -5.00
CA GLN A 53 4.01 -14.14 -3.79
C GLN A 53 2.71 -13.73 -3.09
N PRO A 54 2.52 -14.07 -1.80
CA PRO A 54 1.30 -13.74 -1.05
C PRO A 54 0.97 -12.23 -1.07
N ALA A 55 1.98 -11.36 -1.09
CA ALA A 55 1.81 -9.91 -1.15
C ALA A 55 1.11 -9.43 -2.43
N CYS A 56 1.23 -10.16 -3.56
CA CYS A 56 0.58 -9.78 -4.82
C CYS A 56 -0.95 -9.73 -4.71
N ASN A 57 -1.53 -10.55 -3.84
CA ASN A 57 -2.99 -10.61 -3.61
C ASN A 57 -3.46 -9.71 -2.47
N LEU A 58 -2.62 -8.82 -1.94
CA LEU A 58 -3.05 -7.90 -0.90
C LEU A 58 -4.10 -6.92 -1.44
N ARG A 59 -5.18 -6.83 -0.72
CA ARG A 59 -6.28 -5.87 -0.87
C ARG A 59 -6.42 -5.21 0.49
N THR A 60 -5.68 -4.12 0.66
CA THR A 60 -5.55 -3.43 1.94
C THR A 60 -6.65 -2.39 2.10
N TYR A 61 -7.24 -2.31 3.28
CA TYR A 61 -8.12 -1.23 3.69
C TYR A 61 -7.37 -0.31 4.63
N GLN A 62 -7.13 0.93 4.21
CA GLN A 62 -6.45 1.94 5.00
C GLN A 62 -7.42 2.61 5.96
N VAL A 63 -7.01 2.74 7.21
CA VAL A 63 -7.73 3.45 8.28
C VAL A 63 -6.85 4.58 8.81
N MET A 64 -7.37 5.82 8.79
CA MET A 64 -6.79 6.89 9.58
C MET A 64 -7.38 6.83 10.98
N VAL A 65 -6.58 6.37 11.95
CA VAL A 65 -7.05 5.99 13.28
C VAL A 65 -7.81 7.12 13.97
N GLU A 66 -7.24 8.30 13.97
CA GLU A 66 -7.77 9.47 14.70
C GLU A 66 -9.11 9.99 14.15
N SER A 67 -9.39 9.75 12.87
CA SER A 67 -10.60 10.24 12.20
C SER A 67 -11.65 9.14 11.98
N PHE A 68 -11.30 7.86 12.12
CA PHE A 68 -12.15 6.79 11.62
C PHE A 68 -13.43 6.59 12.45
N VAL A 69 -13.37 5.99 13.61
CA VAL A 69 -14.53 5.65 14.43
C VAL A 69 -14.20 5.78 15.91
N ASP A 70 -15.04 6.51 16.65
CA ASP A 70 -15.04 6.59 18.10
C ASP A 70 -15.72 5.34 18.69
N GLY A 71 -14.97 4.48 19.33
CA GLY A 71 -15.45 3.27 20.00
C GLY A 71 -15.34 3.35 21.52
N ASP A 72 -14.42 4.17 22.02
CA ASP A 72 -14.21 4.46 23.44
C ASP A 72 -14.14 5.97 23.66
N GLY A 73 -15.25 6.60 23.93
CA GLY A 73 -15.34 8.04 24.12
C GLY A 73 -14.43 8.64 25.22
N SER A 74 -13.67 7.80 25.93
CA SER A 74 -12.63 8.24 26.88
C SER A 74 -11.23 8.29 26.27
N ALA A 75 -11.02 7.67 25.10
CA ALA A 75 -9.75 7.59 24.40
C ALA A 75 -9.85 8.34 23.06
N ASN A 76 -9.60 9.64 23.05
CA ASN A 76 -9.63 10.45 21.83
C ASN A 76 -8.87 11.75 22.00
N TYR A 77 -8.53 12.39 20.90
CA TYR A 77 -7.95 13.74 20.92
C TYR A 77 -9.01 14.85 20.97
N GLY A 78 -10.14 14.65 20.32
CA GLY A 78 -11.26 15.61 20.32
C GLY A 78 -10.92 17.00 19.81
N VAL A 79 -9.89 17.12 18.95
CA VAL A 79 -9.36 18.43 18.52
C VAL A 79 -10.21 19.13 17.48
N GLY A 80 -11.11 18.43 16.81
CA GLY A 80 -12.13 18.94 15.89
C GLY A 80 -11.67 20.02 14.92
N TYR A 81 -11.15 19.60 13.75
CA TYR A 81 -10.84 20.51 12.65
C TYR A 81 -11.14 19.83 11.31
N GLY A 82 -11.31 20.61 10.25
CA GLY A 82 -11.68 20.08 8.94
C GLY A 82 -12.99 19.28 8.99
N PRO A 83 -13.10 18.18 8.24
CA PRO A 83 -14.33 17.38 8.16
C PRO A 83 -14.46 16.29 9.25
N SER A 84 -13.53 16.20 10.20
CA SER A 84 -13.53 15.20 11.28
C SER A 84 -13.61 15.82 12.66
N ARG A 85 -14.13 15.05 13.62
CA ARG A 85 -14.06 15.35 15.05
C ARG A 85 -12.78 14.89 15.72
N HIS A 86 -12.00 14.05 15.03
CA HIS A 86 -10.76 13.43 15.52
C HIS A 86 -10.96 12.69 16.85
N ASN A 87 -12.00 11.87 16.91
CA ASN A 87 -12.36 11.06 18.07
C ASN A 87 -12.08 9.57 17.85
N GLY A 88 -11.46 9.20 16.73
CA GLY A 88 -11.24 7.80 16.38
C GLY A 88 -10.21 7.12 17.30
N ASP A 89 -10.43 5.82 17.54
CA ASP A 89 -9.62 5.02 18.45
C ASP A 89 -9.53 3.55 18.00
N LEU A 90 -8.71 2.75 18.69
CA LEU A 90 -8.54 1.33 18.39
C LEU A 90 -9.80 0.50 18.65
N GLN A 91 -10.66 0.90 19.60
CA GLN A 91 -11.92 0.19 19.85
C GLN A 91 -12.89 0.39 18.68
N GLY A 92 -12.98 1.60 18.14
CA GLY A 92 -13.81 1.88 16.96
C GLY A 92 -13.38 1.06 15.73
N ILE A 93 -12.08 0.82 15.58
CA ILE A 93 -11.59 -0.08 14.52
C ILE A 93 -11.98 -1.53 14.79
N ILE A 94 -11.85 -2.02 16.04
CA ILE A 94 -12.29 -3.37 16.42
C ILE A 94 -13.76 -3.56 16.10
N ASP A 95 -14.61 -2.61 16.44
CA ASP A 95 -16.05 -2.65 16.21
C ASP A 95 -16.41 -2.61 14.72
N SER A 96 -15.51 -2.11 13.89
CA SER A 96 -15.67 -1.96 12.44
C SER A 96 -15.11 -3.14 11.61
N LEU A 97 -14.43 -4.10 12.21
CA LEU A 97 -13.74 -5.19 11.48
C LEU A 97 -14.67 -6.03 10.60
N ASP A 98 -15.93 -6.25 11.02
CA ASP A 98 -16.90 -7.01 10.21
C ASP A 98 -17.34 -6.23 8.97
N HIS A 99 -17.50 -4.91 9.09
CA HIS A 99 -17.73 -4.04 7.95
C HIS A 99 -16.54 -4.10 6.97
N ILE A 100 -15.32 -3.91 7.45
CA ILE A 100 -14.10 -3.96 6.64
C ILE A 100 -14.01 -5.31 5.93
N LYS A 101 -14.20 -6.42 6.65
CA LYS A 101 -14.17 -7.77 6.07
C LYS A 101 -15.23 -8.00 5.00
N SER A 102 -16.39 -7.36 5.13
CA SER A 102 -17.49 -7.49 4.15
C SER A 102 -17.13 -6.98 2.75
N LEU A 103 -16.05 -6.18 2.62
CA LEU A 103 -15.52 -5.71 1.34
C LEU A 103 -14.61 -6.73 0.62
N ASN A 104 -14.42 -7.94 1.17
CA ASN A 104 -13.47 -8.92 0.64
C ASN A 104 -12.00 -8.43 0.59
N VAL A 105 -11.65 -7.47 1.41
CA VAL A 105 -10.25 -7.14 1.69
C VAL A 105 -9.60 -8.23 2.56
N ASN A 106 -8.28 -8.32 2.54
CA ASN A 106 -7.51 -9.29 3.32
C ASN A 106 -6.40 -8.66 4.16
N ALA A 107 -6.36 -7.32 4.23
CA ALA A 107 -5.43 -6.59 5.08
C ALA A 107 -6.04 -5.27 5.54
N ILE A 108 -5.58 -4.77 6.69
CA ILE A 108 -5.81 -3.40 7.17
C ILE A 108 -4.45 -2.71 7.35
N TRP A 109 -4.41 -1.43 7.02
CA TRP A 109 -3.28 -0.55 7.35
C TRP A 109 -3.81 0.56 8.28
N LEU A 110 -3.20 0.69 9.46
CA LEU A 110 -3.50 1.71 10.45
C LEU A 110 -2.47 2.82 10.35
N THR A 111 -2.90 4.10 10.25
CA THR A 111 -1.99 5.23 10.45
C THR A 111 -1.31 5.13 11.82
N PRO A 112 -0.23 5.89 12.11
CA PRO A 112 0.59 5.62 13.28
C PRO A 112 -0.24 5.63 14.58
N VAL A 113 0.06 4.68 15.46
CA VAL A 113 -0.64 4.51 16.75
C VAL A 113 0.26 4.79 17.95
N PHE A 114 1.49 5.25 17.70
CA PHE A 114 2.51 5.44 18.72
C PHE A 114 2.29 6.72 19.52
N ASP A 115 2.72 6.73 20.80
CA ASP A 115 2.54 7.83 21.71
C ASP A 115 3.22 9.11 21.20
N SER A 116 2.44 10.14 20.95
CA SER A 116 2.88 11.46 20.49
C SER A 116 3.27 12.40 21.65
N CYS A 117 3.22 11.94 22.91
CA CYS A 117 3.43 12.79 24.09
C CYS A 117 2.47 14.00 24.14
N ALA A 118 1.20 13.77 23.87
CA ALA A 118 0.17 14.80 23.82
C ALA A 118 0.21 15.74 25.06
N GLY A 119 -0.05 17.02 24.83
CA GLY A 119 0.02 18.06 25.85
C GLY A 119 1.44 18.56 26.20
N GLN A 120 2.51 17.94 25.68
CA GLN A 120 3.89 18.39 25.84
C GLN A 120 4.38 19.24 24.66
N THR A 121 3.76 19.09 23.52
CA THR A 121 4.16 19.71 22.24
C THR A 121 3.56 21.11 22.07
N GLY A 122 2.38 21.36 22.63
CA GLY A 122 1.58 22.55 22.40
C GLY A 122 0.90 22.60 21.04
N ASP A 123 0.75 21.43 20.38
CA ASP A 123 0.10 21.30 19.08
C ASP A 123 -0.69 19.98 19.01
N ASP A 124 -1.81 19.96 19.71
CA ASP A 124 -2.65 18.77 19.83
C ASP A 124 -3.21 18.28 18.47
N ARG A 125 -3.34 19.18 17.47
CA ARG A 125 -3.77 18.79 16.12
C ARG A 125 -2.71 17.96 15.41
N LEU A 126 -1.44 18.36 15.55
CA LEU A 126 -0.33 17.63 14.99
C LEU A 126 -0.14 16.29 15.70
N ASP A 127 -0.23 16.31 17.04
CA ASP A 127 -0.11 15.12 17.87
C ASP A 127 -1.19 14.08 17.52
N ALA A 128 -2.43 14.54 17.30
CA ALA A 128 -3.56 13.70 16.94
C ALA A 128 -3.34 12.92 15.64
N THR A 129 -2.53 13.42 14.72
CA THR A 129 -2.26 12.69 13.46
C THR A 129 -1.50 11.39 13.66
N GLY A 130 -0.78 11.22 14.80
CA GLY A 130 0.09 10.09 15.10
C GLY A 130 1.46 10.13 14.39
N TYR A 131 1.66 11.05 13.43
CA TYR A 131 2.88 11.09 12.61
C TYR A 131 4.09 11.69 13.32
N PHE A 132 3.93 12.19 14.54
CA PHE A 132 5.02 12.78 15.34
C PHE A 132 5.14 12.06 16.68
N ALA A 133 5.55 10.80 16.65
CA ALA A 133 5.71 10.00 17.86
C ALA A 133 6.93 10.45 18.69
N CYS A 134 6.80 10.27 20.00
CA CYS A 134 7.88 10.41 20.98
C CYS A 134 8.22 9.10 21.70
N ASP A 135 7.35 8.09 21.62
CA ASP A 135 7.57 6.74 22.15
C ASP A 135 7.05 5.70 21.17
N PHE A 136 7.97 4.94 20.55
CA PHE A 136 7.65 3.97 19.51
C PHE A 136 7.32 2.57 20.03
N PHE A 137 7.29 2.37 21.35
CA PHE A 137 7.02 1.08 21.98
C PHE A 137 5.71 1.05 22.78
N ASN A 138 5.00 2.18 22.83
CA ASN A 138 3.70 2.30 23.46
C ASN A 138 2.69 2.94 22.50
N VAL A 139 1.45 2.46 22.61
CA VAL A 139 0.30 3.06 21.94
C VAL A 139 -0.05 4.36 22.64
N ASP A 140 -0.42 5.38 21.85
CA ASP A 140 -0.89 6.67 22.36
C ASP A 140 -2.16 6.45 23.23
N PRO A 141 -2.19 6.99 24.48
CA PRO A 141 -3.35 6.84 25.34
C PRO A 141 -4.66 7.40 24.75
N ASN A 142 -4.57 8.37 23.83
CA ASN A 142 -5.72 8.92 23.13
C ASN A 142 -6.25 8.01 22.00
N PHE A 143 -5.50 7.00 21.60
CA PHE A 143 -5.97 5.94 20.69
C PHE A 143 -6.31 4.64 21.42
N GLY A 144 -5.85 4.49 22.67
CA GLY A 144 -6.10 3.30 23.47
C GLY A 144 -4.87 2.81 24.23
N SER A 145 -4.53 1.53 24.11
CA SER A 145 -3.44 0.91 24.85
C SER A 145 -2.77 -0.20 24.05
N ASN A 146 -1.57 -0.61 24.48
CA ASN A 146 -0.88 -1.78 23.96
C ASN A 146 -1.75 -3.05 24.01
N ALA A 147 -2.54 -3.22 25.06
CA ALA A 147 -3.46 -4.35 25.21
C ALA A 147 -4.62 -4.29 24.19
N GLN A 148 -5.14 -3.09 23.90
CA GLN A 148 -6.18 -2.92 22.87
C GLN A 148 -5.61 -3.16 21.46
N LEU A 149 -4.39 -2.67 21.16
CA LEU A 149 -3.76 -2.98 19.87
C LEU A 149 -3.56 -4.49 19.69
N LYS A 150 -3.12 -5.20 20.73
CA LYS A 150 -3.01 -6.66 20.68
C LYS A 150 -4.36 -7.32 20.40
N LYS A 151 -5.42 -6.89 21.09
CA LYS A 151 -6.79 -7.35 20.86
C LYS A 151 -7.26 -7.07 19.42
N LEU A 152 -6.95 -5.90 18.87
CA LEU A 152 -7.26 -5.54 17.49
C LEU A 152 -6.56 -6.48 16.50
N VAL A 153 -5.25 -6.68 16.66
CA VAL A 153 -4.47 -7.57 15.79
C VAL A 153 -5.04 -8.99 15.82
N GLU A 154 -5.31 -9.53 17.02
CA GLU A 154 -5.91 -10.87 17.18
C GLU A 154 -7.30 -10.95 16.53
N ALA A 155 -8.16 -9.94 16.70
CA ALA A 155 -9.50 -9.89 16.13
C ALA A 155 -9.49 -9.76 14.60
N ALA A 156 -8.52 -9.02 14.03
CA ALA A 156 -8.31 -8.91 12.61
C ALA A 156 -7.84 -10.26 12.02
N HIS A 157 -6.87 -10.91 12.64
CA HIS A 157 -6.37 -12.23 12.24
C HIS A 157 -7.47 -13.30 12.27
N GLN A 158 -8.33 -13.31 13.28
CA GLN A 158 -9.48 -14.23 13.36
C GLN A 158 -10.44 -14.08 12.17
N ARG A 159 -10.47 -12.89 11.54
CA ARG A 159 -11.26 -12.59 10.33
C ARG A 159 -10.48 -12.79 9.02
N GLY A 160 -9.23 -13.25 9.09
CA GLY A 160 -8.38 -13.42 7.93
C GLY A 160 -7.93 -12.08 7.34
N LEU A 161 -7.62 -11.10 8.19
CA LEU A 161 -7.07 -9.80 7.83
C LEU A 161 -5.65 -9.67 8.35
N HIS A 162 -4.68 -9.44 7.47
CA HIS A 162 -3.34 -8.98 7.87
C HIS A 162 -3.40 -7.60 8.49
N VAL A 163 -2.46 -7.26 9.35
CA VAL A 163 -2.38 -5.95 10.01
C VAL A 163 -1.03 -5.31 9.70
N PHE A 164 -1.08 -4.11 9.10
CA PHE A 164 0.08 -3.28 8.87
C PHE A 164 0.00 -2.03 9.74
N LEU A 165 1.09 -1.69 10.42
CA LEU A 165 1.25 -0.42 11.10
C LEU A 165 1.98 0.57 10.21
N ASP A 166 1.79 1.86 10.49
CA ASP A 166 2.51 2.94 9.83
C ASP A 166 3.79 3.27 10.58
N GLY A 167 4.93 3.14 9.94
CA GLY A 167 6.26 3.37 10.49
C GLY A 167 6.81 4.72 10.06
N VAL A 168 6.81 5.68 10.98
CA VAL A 168 7.44 6.98 10.81
C VAL A 168 8.88 6.92 11.31
N PHE A 169 9.79 6.45 10.45
CA PHE A 169 11.17 6.17 10.86
C PHE A 169 12.15 7.30 10.53
N GLY A 170 11.71 8.31 9.76
CA GLY A 170 12.54 9.42 9.32
C GLY A 170 12.49 10.66 10.23
N HIS A 171 11.45 10.79 11.06
CA HIS A 171 11.28 11.93 11.94
C HIS A 171 10.51 11.56 13.22
N VAL A 172 10.55 12.45 14.17
CA VAL A 172 9.93 12.27 15.49
C VAL A 172 9.33 13.58 15.96
N ASN A 173 8.63 13.54 17.09
CA ASN A 173 8.07 14.71 17.72
C ASN A 173 9.12 15.79 18.04
N ARG A 174 8.69 17.06 18.16
CA ARG A 174 9.58 18.18 18.52
C ARG A 174 10.22 18.04 19.90
N VAL A 175 9.60 17.31 20.81
CA VAL A 175 10.18 17.01 22.14
C VAL A 175 11.23 15.89 22.09
N GLY A 176 11.42 15.28 20.91
CA GLY A 176 12.33 14.15 20.71
C GLY A 176 11.72 12.82 21.11
N VAL A 177 12.57 11.79 21.22
CA VAL A 177 12.16 10.47 21.73
C VAL A 177 12.26 10.46 23.25
N SER A 178 11.13 10.26 23.93
CA SER A 178 10.99 10.43 25.38
C SER A 178 11.47 9.21 26.19
N LYS A 179 11.48 8.03 25.58
CA LYS A 179 11.85 6.78 26.23
C LYS A 179 12.79 5.94 25.37
N PRO A 180 13.80 5.31 26.00
CA PRO A 180 14.64 4.35 25.28
C PRO A 180 13.82 3.11 24.88
N SER A 181 14.33 2.41 23.87
CA SER A 181 13.83 1.10 23.48
C SER A 181 13.96 0.06 24.62
N PRO A 182 13.30 -1.10 24.55
CA PRO A 182 13.50 -2.21 25.48
C PRO A 182 14.98 -2.64 25.64
N GLU A 183 15.79 -2.48 24.59
CA GLU A 183 17.23 -2.74 24.67
C GLU A 183 18.06 -1.54 25.13
N GLY A 184 17.41 -0.45 25.57
CA GLY A 184 18.06 0.74 26.14
C GLY A 184 18.63 1.71 25.10
N ARG A 185 18.19 1.65 23.83
CA ARG A 185 18.65 2.53 22.74
C ARG A 185 17.81 3.79 22.65
N LEU A 186 18.43 4.85 22.15
CA LEU A 186 17.77 6.08 21.69
C LEU A 186 18.35 6.46 20.32
N PRO A 187 17.54 7.03 19.40
CA PRO A 187 18.06 7.52 18.14
C PRO A 187 18.75 8.86 18.33
N ALA A 188 19.73 9.15 17.50
CA ALA A 188 20.27 10.49 17.36
C ALA A 188 19.31 11.34 16.50
N LEU A 189 19.17 12.61 16.86
CA LEU A 189 18.23 13.52 16.24
C LEU A 189 18.94 14.79 15.77
N LYS A 190 18.42 15.38 14.68
CA LYS A 190 18.85 16.66 14.13
C LYS A 190 17.63 17.55 13.83
N SER A 191 17.86 18.86 13.78
CA SER A 191 16.80 19.81 13.44
C SER A 191 16.26 19.54 12.03
N GLY A 192 14.95 19.57 11.86
CA GLY A 192 14.27 19.53 10.56
C GLY A 192 14.36 20.84 9.77
N GLY A 193 14.97 21.87 10.36
CA GLY A 193 15.07 23.21 9.78
C GLY A 193 13.94 24.14 10.24
N ALA A 194 14.01 25.40 9.80
CA ALA A 194 13.02 26.41 10.17
C ALA A 194 11.62 26.04 9.62
N GLY A 195 10.64 25.97 10.52
CA GLY A 195 9.25 25.65 10.17
C GLY A 195 8.91 24.15 10.09
N TYR A 196 9.89 23.25 10.25
CA TYR A 196 9.58 21.82 10.37
C TYR A 196 9.00 21.51 11.75
N PRO A 197 7.86 20.77 11.82
CA PRO A 197 7.13 20.63 13.08
C PRO A 197 7.76 19.63 14.06
N GLY A 198 8.70 18.79 13.60
CA GLY A 198 9.39 17.77 14.41
C GLY A 198 10.91 17.86 14.35
N GLN A 199 11.58 16.77 14.74
CA GLN A 199 13.01 16.56 14.58
C GLN A 199 13.25 15.43 13.58
N LEU A 200 14.29 15.52 12.76
CA LEU A 200 14.69 14.45 11.85
C LEU A 200 15.57 13.44 12.58
N VAL A 201 15.44 12.19 12.23
CA VAL A 201 16.36 11.13 12.69
C VAL A 201 17.70 11.29 11.96
N ASP A 202 18.79 11.24 12.73
CA ASP A 202 20.13 11.35 12.17
C ASP A 202 20.75 9.97 11.94
N TYR A 203 20.58 9.45 10.71
CA TYR A 203 21.10 8.14 10.30
C TYR A 203 22.62 8.12 10.03
N ASP A 204 23.30 9.27 10.06
CA ASP A 204 24.76 9.31 10.09
C ASP A 204 25.33 8.73 11.41
N GLN A 205 24.44 8.56 12.41
CA GLN A 205 24.74 7.96 13.70
C GLN A 205 24.18 6.52 13.76
N PRO A 206 25.01 5.51 14.04
CA PRO A 206 24.60 4.09 13.98
C PRO A 206 23.52 3.72 15.01
N GLU A 207 23.40 4.44 16.12
CA GLU A 207 22.36 4.23 17.12
C GLU A 207 20.96 4.47 16.58
N SER A 208 20.79 5.37 15.61
CA SER A 208 19.51 5.61 14.96
C SER A 208 19.02 4.40 14.19
N LEU A 209 19.88 3.82 13.36
CA LEU A 209 19.55 2.58 12.64
C LEU A 209 19.29 1.43 13.60
N ALA A 210 20.10 1.28 14.66
CA ALA A 210 19.92 0.24 15.67
C ALA A 210 18.57 0.38 16.40
N TYR A 211 18.15 1.60 16.72
CA TYR A 211 16.86 1.88 17.35
C TYR A 211 15.68 1.50 16.44
N PHE A 212 15.67 1.95 15.18
CA PHE A 212 14.53 1.68 14.29
C PHE A 212 14.49 0.24 13.76
N LYS A 213 15.60 -0.46 13.70
CA LYS A 213 15.63 -1.92 13.54
C LYS A 213 14.87 -2.61 14.68
N GLU A 214 15.11 -2.18 15.92
CA GLU A 214 14.41 -2.72 17.09
C GLU A 214 12.92 -2.38 17.06
N VAL A 215 12.53 -1.13 16.73
CA VAL A 215 11.12 -0.76 16.53
C VAL A 215 10.46 -1.67 15.50
N ALA A 216 11.09 -1.83 14.34
CA ALA A 216 10.52 -2.56 13.21
C ALA A 216 10.24 -4.04 13.53
N ARG A 217 11.17 -4.73 14.22
CA ARG A 217 10.98 -6.14 14.61
C ARG A 217 10.09 -6.32 15.84
N TYR A 218 10.11 -5.37 16.82
CA TYR A 218 9.38 -5.49 18.09
C TYR A 218 7.89 -5.74 17.88
N TRP A 219 7.23 -4.96 17.03
CA TRP A 219 5.78 -5.08 16.79
C TRP A 219 5.43 -6.37 16.04
N VAL A 220 6.31 -6.85 15.17
CA VAL A 220 6.16 -8.18 14.56
C VAL A 220 6.28 -9.29 15.60
N GLU A 221 7.32 -9.25 16.43
CA GLU A 221 7.59 -10.28 17.43
C GLU A 221 6.54 -10.33 18.54
N GLN A 222 6.20 -9.18 19.11
CA GLN A 222 5.37 -9.07 20.31
C GLN A 222 3.87 -9.03 20.02
N TYR A 223 3.47 -8.44 18.88
CA TYR A 223 2.05 -8.24 18.54
C TYR A 223 1.61 -9.05 17.32
N GLY A 224 2.55 -9.53 16.53
CA GLY A 224 2.26 -10.35 15.35
C GLY A 224 1.73 -9.53 14.17
N ILE A 225 2.08 -8.25 14.07
CA ILE A 225 1.75 -7.50 12.86
C ILE A 225 2.40 -8.13 11.63
N ASP A 226 1.79 -7.95 10.47
CA ASP A 226 2.21 -8.63 9.24
C ASP A 226 3.18 -7.79 8.40
N GLY A 227 3.44 -6.55 8.80
CA GLY A 227 4.37 -5.66 8.13
C GLY A 227 4.10 -4.18 8.39
N TRP A 228 4.62 -3.33 7.48
CA TRP A 228 4.67 -1.89 7.65
C TRP A 228 4.29 -1.12 6.39
N ARG A 229 3.56 -0.03 6.54
CA ARG A 229 3.63 1.12 5.62
C ARG A 229 4.68 2.08 6.17
N LEU A 230 5.47 2.69 5.32
CA LEU A 230 6.61 3.52 5.70
C LEU A 230 6.37 4.94 5.24
N ASP A 231 6.21 5.83 6.22
CA ASP A 231 5.97 7.25 6.00
C ASP A 231 7.22 7.93 5.41
N GLN A 232 7.02 8.78 4.40
CA GLN A 232 8.08 9.57 3.77
C GLN A 232 9.37 8.77 3.60
N ALA A 233 9.28 7.61 2.93
CA ALA A 233 10.38 6.65 2.85
C ALA A 233 11.68 7.24 2.28
N TYR A 234 11.62 8.36 1.55
CA TYR A 234 12.77 9.11 1.07
C TYR A 234 13.62 9.79 2.16
N GLN A 235 13.16 9.80 3.41
CA GLN A 235 13.93 10.35 4.55
C GLN A 235 15.06 9.42 5.00
N LEU A 236 15.02 8.15 4.63
CA LEU A 236 16.08 7.17 4.88
C LEU A 236 16.77 6.82 3.57
N GLY A 237 18.02 6.38 3.66
CA GLY A 237 18.73 5.81 2.53
C GLY A 237 18.35 4.35 2.26
N LEU A 238 18.73 3.87 1.08
CA LEU A 238 18.42 2.49 0.68
C LEU A 238 19.12 1.44 1.55
N ASP A 239 20.30 1.74 2.11
CA ASP A 239 21.02 0.83 3.00
C ASP A 239 20.31 0.67 4.35
N GLU A 240 19.77 1.75 4.89
CA GLU A 240 18.93 1.73 6.08
C GLU A 240 17.68 0.89 5.84
N TRP A 241 17.00 1.09 4.70
CA TRP A 241 15.81 0.28 4.36
C TRP A 241 16.13 -1.20 4.20
N ARG A 242 17.28 -1.56 3.60
CA ARG A 242 17.73 -2.97 3.52
C ARG A 242 17.91 -3.57 4.91
N ALA A 243 18.57 -2.83 5.79
CA ALA A 243 18.84 -3.29 7.15
C ALA A 243 17.55 -3.45 7.97
N ILE A 244 16.61 -2.49 7.90
CA ILE A 244 15.31 -2.54 8.59
C ILE A 244 14.44 -3.66 8.00
N ARG A 245 14.36 -3.79 6.68
CA ARG A 245 13.63 -4.87 6.01
C ARG A 245 14.14 -6.24 6.45
N SER A 246 15.44 -6.41 6.52
CA SER A 246 16.04 -7.66 6.97
C SER A 246 15.60 -8.06 8.38
N GLU A 247 15.46 -7.11 9.32
CA GLU A 247 14.94 -7.40 10.67
C GLU A 247 13.46 -7.84 10.63
N VAL A 248 12.63 -7.14 9.85
CA VAL A 248 11.20 -7.49 9.70
C VAL A 248 11.03 -8.88 9.09
N GLU A 249 11.78 -9.18 8.03
CA GLU A 249 11.75 -10.48 7.36
C GLU A 249 12.23 -11.61 8.27
N GLN A 250 13.30 -11.39 9.04
CA GLN A 250 13.82 -12.36 10.02
C GLN A 250 12.81 -12.62 11.14
N ALA A 251 12.21 -11.58 11.71
CA ALA A 251 11.17 -11.71 12.72
C ALA A 251 9.96 -12.51 12.19
N SER A 252 9.51 -12.17 10.97
CA SER A 252 8.40 -12.86 10.31
C SER A 252 8.72 -14.32 9.99
N ALA A 253 9.93 -14.60 9.51
CA ALA A 253 10.41 -15.97 9.25
C ALA A 253 10.53 -16.79 10.55
N ALA A 254 11.02 -16.20 11.64
CA ALA A 254 11.09 -16.85 12.95
C ALA A 254 9.69 -17.22 13.48
N ARG A 255 8.70 -16.33 13.34
CA ARG A 255 7.29 -16.61 13.67
C ARG A 255 6.73 -17.76 12.83
N LYS A 256 6.99 -17.77 11.52
CA LYS A 256 6.60 -18.86 10.62
C LYS A 256 7.23 -20.20 11.02
N ALA A 257 8.52 -20.19 11.32
CA ALA A 257 9.24 -21.38 11.81
C ALA A 257 8.72 -21.90 13.15
N ALA A 258 8.19 -21.01 14.01
CA ALA A 258 7.51 -21.36 15.26
C ALA A 258 6.05 -21.83 15.06
N GLY A 259 5.58 -21.99 13.81
CA GLY A 259 4.24 -22.46 13.49
C GLY A 259 3.14 -21.42 13.63
N GLN A 260 3.49 -20.14 13.74
CA GLN A 260 2.49 -19.06 13.74
C GLN A 260 1.91 -18.88 12.34
N GLN A 261 0.62 -18.59 12.27
CA GLN A 261 -0.07 -18.32 11.00
C GLN A 261 0.03 -16.84 10.60
N TRP A 262 0.20 -15.93 11.56
CA TRP A 262 0.14 -14.49 11.40
C TRP A 262 1.43 -13.81 11.89
N GLY A 263 1.66 -12.61 11.40
CA GLY A 263 2.94 -11.90 11.59
C GLY A 263 4.07 -12.58 10.83
N THR A 264 3.78 -13.24 9.72
CA THR A 264 4.71 -14.08 8.96
C THR A 264 4.94 -13.57 7.54
N LEU A 265 4.26 -12.50 7.15
CA LEU A 265 4.31 -11.97 5.78
C LEU A 265 5.55 -11.09 5.56
N GLY A 266 5.88 -10.23 6.52
CA GLY A 266 7.03 -9.32 6.43
C GLY A 266 6.89 -8.26 5.32
N TYR A 267 5.66 -7.90 4.94
CA TYR A 267 5.41 -6.94 3.88
C TYR A 267 5.75 -5.53 4.31
N MET A 268 6.44 -4.78 3.43
CA MET A 268 6.79 -3.37 3.67
C MET A 268 6.50 -2.56 2.41
N VAL A 269 5.73 -1.49 2.54
CA VAL A 269 5.37 -0.58 1.44
C VAL A 269 5.79 0.85 1.77
N GLY A 270 6.65 1.45 0.94
CA GLY A 270 7.16 2.81 1.12
C GLY A 270 6.26 3.86 0.48
N GLU A 271 6.12 4.99 1.16
CA GLU A 271 5.58 6.20 0.56
C GLU A 271 6.73 7.07 0.02
N VAL A 272 6.74 7.23 -1.30
CA VAL A 272 7.56 8.23 -2.00
C VAL A 272 6.63 8.98 -2.93
N TRP A 273 6.04 10.07 -2.44
CA TRP A 273 5.09 10.89 -3.22
C TRP A 273 5.82 11.75 -4.24
N LYS A 274 6.32 11.10 -5.26
CA LYS A 274 7.16 11.67 -6.32
C LYS A 274 6.94 10.94 -7.64
N GLY A 275 7.79 11.25 -8.63
CA GLY A 275 7.82 10.57 -9.93
C GLY A 275 8.40 9.15 -9.86
N ALA A 276 8.26 8.40 -10.96
CA ALA A 276 8.72 7.02 -11.03
C ALA A 276 10.23 6.86 -10.78
N ASP A 277 11.05 7.79 -11.30
CA ASP A 277 12.50 7.75 -11.12
C ASP A 277 12.90 7.92 -9.64
N ASP A 278 12.21 8.79 -8.91
CA ASP A 278 12.45 9.00 -7.48
C ASP A 278 12.01 7.77 -6.68
N ILE A 279 10.84 7.19 -7.00
CA ILE A 279 10.36 5.96 -6.34
C ILE A 279 11.36 4.82 -6.56
N HIS A 280 11.90 4.69 -7.79
CA HIS A 280 12.96 3.71 -8.07
C HIS A 280 14.18 3.95 -7.18
N ASN A 281 14.69 5.19 -7.16
CA ASN A 281 15.96 5.52 -6.52
C ASN A 281 15.88 5.65 -4.99
N GLU A 282 14.71 5.95 -4.44
CA GLU A 282 14.53 6.23 -3.01
C GLU A 282 13.80 5.12 -2.24
N ALA A 283 13.11 4.19 -2.96
CA ALA A 283 12.42 3.06 -2.33
C ALA A 283 12.97 1.70 -2.80
N TYR A 284 12.96 1.42 -4.11
CA TYR A 284 13.26 0.08 -4.59
C TYR A 284 14.75 -0.25 -4.60
N GLY A 285 15.60 0.69 -5.01
CA GLY A 285 16.99 0.40 -5.34
C GLY A 285 17.11 -0.42 -6.63
N SER A 286 18.29 -0.97 -6.92
CA SER A 286 18.52 -1.75 -8.13
C SER A 286 18.13 -3.22 -7.98
N SER A 287 17.95 -3.93 -9.10
CA SER A 287 17.70 -5.38 -9.11
C SER A 287 18.83 -6.19 -8.43
N ASP A 288 20.08 -5.73 -8.56
CA ASP A 288 21.23 -6.38 -7.93
C ASP A 288 21.36 -6.09 -6.42
N ASN A 289 20.75 -5.01 -5.96
CA ASN A 289 20.79 -4.60 -4.56
C ASN A 289 19.44 -4.00 -4.13
N PRO A 290 18.40 -4.83 -3.99
CA PRO A 290 17.04 -4.40 -3.69
C PRO A 290 16.90 -3.85 -2.26
N ALA A 291 16.16 -2.75 -2.10
CA ALA A 291 15.83 -2.18 -0.80
C ALA A 291 14.40 -2.57 -0.38
N LEU A 292 13.39 -1.76 -0.68
CA LEU A 292 12.00 -2.14 -0.43
C LEU A 292 11.45 -2.98 -1.58
N SER A 293 10.54 -3.90 -1.27
CA SER A 293 9.84 -4.68 -2.28
C SER A 293 8.60 -3.97 -2.82
N SER A 294 8.03 -3.01 -2.09
CA SER A 294 6.82 -2.30 -2.50
C SER A 294 6.89 -0.81 -2.19
N ALA A 295 6.26 -0.01 -3.04
CA ALA A 295 6.00 1.40 -2.83
C ALA A 295 4.65 1.78 -3.45
N PHE A 296 4.02 2.87 -2.99
CA PHE A 296 2.78 3.35 -3.58
C PHE A 296 3.00 3.90 -4.98
N ASP A 297 2.10 3.55 -5.89
CA ASP A 297 2.19 3.85 -7.32
C ASP A 297 1.52 5.19 -7.66
N PHE A 298 2.11 6.28 -7.20
CA PHE A 298 1.63 7.64 -7.51
C PHE A 298 1.57 7.94 -9.01
N PRO A 299 2.57 7.54 -9.84
CA PRO A 299 2.50 7.80 -11.27
C PRO A 299 1.26 7.21 -11.95
N LEU A 300 0.89 5.97 -11.62
CA LEU A 300 -0.27 5.32 -12.19
C LEU A 300 -1.57 5.88 -11.61
N ARG A 301 -1.60 6.19 -10.31
CA ARG A 301 -2.73 6.88 -9.65
C ARG A 301 -3.05 8.20 -10.35
N TYR A 302 -2.04 9.03 -10.64
CA TYR A 302 -2.25 10.28 -11.36
C TYR A 302 -2.77 10.06 -12.78
N GLY A 303 -2.27 9.06 -13.49
CA GLY A 303 -2.83 8.66 -14.79
C GLY A 303 -4.30 8.28 -14.70
N LEU A 304 -4.68 7.52 -13.67
CA LEU A 304 -6.06 7.08 -13.46
C LEU A 304 -7.01 8.24 -13.18
N VAL A 305 -6.65 9.15 -12.28
CA VAL A 305 -7.50 10.31 -11.97
C VAL A 305 -7.56 11.31 -13.12
N GLN A 306 -6.50 11.47 -13.91
CA GLN A 306 -6.54 12.32 -15.12
C GLN A 306 -7.45 11.76 -16.21
N ALA A 307 -7.65 10.45 -16.28
CA ALA A 307 -8.55 9.81 -17.24
C ALA A 307 -10.02 9.86 -16.81
N LEU A 308 -10.30 9.70 -15.51
CA LEU A 308 -11.65 9.53 -14.99
C LEU A 308 -12.19 10.71 -14.16
N ALA A 309 -11.29 11.57 -13.69
CA ALA A 309 -11.58 12.78 -12.91
C ALA A 309 -10.60 13.89 -13.30
N VAL A 310 -10.13 14.67 -12.31
CA VAL A 310 -8.96 15.55 -12.39
C VAL A 310 -8.04 15.25 -11.22
N GLU A 311 -6.77 15.56 -11.33
CA GLU A 311 -5.87 15.55 -10.17
C GLU A 311 -6.03 16.82 -9.32
N GLU A 312 -5.38 16.89 -8.17
CA GLU A 312 -5.46 18.02 -7.23
C GLU A 312 -5.14 19.37 -7.86
N SER A 313 -4.25 19.39 -8.85
CA SER A 313 -3.91 20.58 -9.66
C SER A 313 -5.01 21.00 -10.65
N GLY A 314 -6.07 20.20 -10.80
CA GLY A 314 -7.12 20.38 -11.80
C GLY A 314 -6.78 19.78 -13.18
N LYS A 315 -5.63 19.15 -13.35
CA LYS A 315 -5.28 18.51 -14.61
C LYS A 315 -6.10 17.22 -14.81
N GLY A 316 -6.80 17.11 -15.92
CA GLY A 316 -7.66 15.97 -16.24
C GLY A 316 -8.13 15.97 -17.69
N GLY A 317 -9.24 15.26 -17.96
CA GLY A 317 -9.82 15.16 -19.29
C GLY A 317 -8.96 14.40 -20.30
N GLN A 318 -8.09 13.51 -19.81
CA GLN A 318 -7.20 12.72 -20.64
C GLN A 318 -7.93 11.48 -21.18
N GLY A 319 -7.54 11.02 -22.37
CA GLY A 319 -8.02 9.75 -22.91
C GLY A 319 -7.27 8.55 -22.31
N ALA A 320 -7.63 7.36 -22.78
CA ALA A 320 -7.05 6.08 -22.31
C ALA A 320 -5.52 6.00 -22.46
N SER A 321 -4.91 6.77 -23.36
CA SER A 321 -3.46 6.80 -23.57
C SER A 321 -2.65 7.22 -22.33
N VAL A 322 -3.23 8.03 -21.41
CA VAL A 322 -2.54 8.43 -20.19
C VAL A 322 -2.31 7.23 -19.25
N LEU A 323 -3.22 6.27 -19.24
CA LEU A 323 -3.08 5.04 -18.45
C LEU A 323 -1.87 4.24 -18.91
N ASP A 324 -1.73 4.05 -20.22
CA ASP A 324 -0.58 3.36 -20.80
C ASP A 324 0.74 4.12 -20.61
N ALA A 325 0.72 5.44 -20.77
CA ALA A 325 1.90 6.27 -20.53
C ALA A 325 2.36 6.18 -19.06
N SER A 326 1.42 6.06 -18.12
CA SER A 326 1.74 5.85 -16.70
C SER A 326 2.28 4.44 -16.44
N TRP A 327 1.71 3.40 -17.07
CA TRP A 327 2.24 2.06 -17.05
C TRP A 327 3.68 1.96 -17.54
N ASN A 328 4.00 2.61 -18.66
CA ASN A 328 5.37 2.61 -19.21
C ASN A 328 6.41 3.16 -18.23
N LYS A 329 6.02 4.08 -17.33
CA LYS A 329 6.91 4.54 -16.26
C LYS A 329 7.13 3.47 -15.20
N VAL A 330 6.07 2.78 -14.82
CA VAL A 330 6.08 1.72 -13.79
C VAL A 330 6.79 0.46 -14.28
N GLU A 331 6.70 0.15 -15.57
CA GLU A 331 7.40 -1.00 -16.18
C GLU A 331 8.93 -0.83 -16.21
N ASN A 332 9.45 0.37 -15.92
CA ASN A 332 10.88 0.60 -15.75
C ASN A 332 11.39 0.35 -14.32
N TYR A 333 10.52 0.00 -13.39
CA TYR A 333 10.96 -0.40 -12.05
C TYR A 333 11.76 -1.71 -12.09
N PRO A 334 12.63 -1.95 -11.09
CA PRO A 334 13.37 -3.21 -11.01
C PRO A 334 12.43 -4.42 -10.86
N ASP A 335 12.89 -5.60 -11.26
CA ASP A 335 12.04 -6.80 -11.35
C ASP A 335 11.46 -7.24 -10.01
N HIS A 336 12.12 -6.93 -8.89
CA HIS A 336 11.61 -7.22 -7.55
C HIS A 336 10.49 -6.28 -7.09
N ALA A 337 10.21 -5.19 -7.82
CA ALA A 337 9.25 -4.18 -7.39
C ALA A 337 7.80 -4.70 -7.51
N MET A 338 7.04 -4.49 -6.45
CA MET A 338 5.58 -4.74 -6.36
C MET A 338 4.86 -3.41 -6.09
N PRO A 339 4.66 -2.54 -7.09
CA PRO A 339 3.97 -1.27 -6.88
C PRO A 339 2.56 -1.49 -6.33
N ASN A 340 2.20 -0.74 -5.28
CA ASN A 340 0.88 -0.78 -4.64
C ASN A 340 0.01 0.35 -5.19
N LEU A 341 -1.03 0.03 -5.95
CA LEU A 341 -1.93 1.02 -6.51
C LEU A 341 -3.04 1.39 -5.53
N MET A 342 -3.27 2.66 -5.37
CA MET A 342 -4.37 3.28 -4.60
C MET A 342 -5.14 4.27 -5.47
N LEU A 343 -6.39 4.55 -5.13
CA LEU A 343 -7.15 5.66 -5.72
C LEU A 343 -6.95 6.96 -4.92
N GLY A 344 -7.03 6.86 -3.60
CA GLY A 344 -6.77 7.93 -2.64
C GLY A 344 -6.10 7.42 -1.36
N ASN A 345 -5.77 8.35 -0.48
CA ASN A 345 -5.31 8.12 0.88
C ASN A 345 -5.65 9.34 1.75
N HIS A 346 -5.16 9.38 2.99
CA HIS A 346 -5.42 10.45 3.96
C HIS A 346 -4.73 11.80 3.66
N ASP A 347 -3.83 11.86 2.66
CA ASP A 347 -3.12 13.06 2.22
C ASP A 347 -3.56 13.55 0.83
N LEU A 348 -4.40 12.77 0.14
CA LEU A 348 -4.90 13.07 -1.18
C LEU A 348 -6.37 13.47 -1.12
N VAL A 349 -6.79 14.37 -1.99
CA VAL A 349 -8.20 14.71 -2.16
C VAL A 349 -8.99 13.46 -2.58
N ARG A 350 -10.16 13.23 -1.97
CA ARG A 350 -11.01 12.09 -2.30
C ARG A 350 -11.46 12.13 -3.77
N PHE A 351 -11.65 10.96 -4.35
CA PHE A 351 -12.03 10.85 -5.76
C PHE A 351 -13.36 11.57 -6.07
N GLY A 352 -14.33 11.53 -5.15
CA GLY A 352 -15.58 12.29 -5.25
C GLY A 352 -15.36 13.81 -5.34
N ASP A 353 -14.50 14.35 -4.47
CA ASP A 353 -14.13 15.77 -4.47
C ASP A 353 -13.36 16.16 -5.76
N LEU A 354 -12.56 15.26 -6.32
CA LEU A 354 -11.89 15.48 -7.61
C LEU A 354 -12.89 15.48 -8.78
N LEU A 355 -13.99 14.74 -8.69
CA LEU A 355 -15.08 14.83 -9.67
C LEU A 355 -15.80 16.18 -9.59
N GLU A 356 -16.08 16.69 -8.39
CA GLU A 356 -16.64 18.03 -8.19
C GLU A 356 -15.69 19.10 -8.71
N ARG A 357 -14.40 19.04 -8.34
CA ARG A 357 -13.35 19.97 -8.83
C ARG A 357 -13.25 20.00 -10.35
N GLY A 358 -13.40 18.87 -11.02
CA GLY A 358 -13.42 18.74 -12.47
C GLY A 358 -14.74 19.17 -13.12
N ASN A 359 -15.74 19.55 -12.34
CA ASN A 359 -17.09 19.90 -12.80
C ASN A 359 -17.71 18.82 -13.70
N PHE A 360 -17.55 17.55 -13.31
CA PHE A 360 -18.15 16.43 -14.02
C PHE A 360 -19.65 16.33 -13.75
N ASN A 361 -20.38 15.73 -14.71
CA ASN A 361 -21.81 15.52 -14.56
C ASN A 361 -22.11 14.63 -13.34
N PRO A 362 -22.89 15.08 -12.35
CA PRO A 362 -23.25 14.27 -11.19
C PRO A 362 -23.92 12.93 -11.51
N ALA A 363 -24.58 12.81 -12.67
CA ALA A 363 -25.18 11.56 -13.13
C ALA A 363 -24.13 10.46 -13.42
N ASP A 364 -22.88 10.83 -13.67
CA ASP A 364 -21.80 9.92 -13.98
C ASP A 364 -20.98 9.51 -12.71
N TYR A 365 -21.31 10.09 -11.55
CA TYR A 365 -20.52 9.97 -10.31
C TYR A 365 -20.20 8.51 -9.94
N TRP A 366 -21.20 7.67 -9.81
CA TRP A 366 -21.07 6.28 -9.40
C TRP A 366 -20.38 5.43 -10.45
N GLN A 367 -20.64 5.68 -11.74
CA GLN A 367 -19.98 4.97 -12.83
C GLN A 367 -18.50 5.30 -12.91
N ARG A 368 -18.08 6.53 -12.61
CA ARG A 368 -16.67 6.91 -12.54
C ARG A 368 -15.94 6.21 -11.40
N HIS A 369 -16.57 6.09 -10.23
CA HIS A 369 -16.03 5.28 -9.13
C HIS A 369 -15.88 3.81 -9.54
N LYS A 370 -16.90 3.21 -10.14
CA LYS A 370 -16.85 1.83 -10.64
C LYS A 370 -15.76 1.63 -11.69
N ALA A 371 -15.59 2.58 -12.61
CA ALA A 371 -14.53 2.55 -13.62
C ALA A 371 -13.14 2.59 -12.97
N ALA A 372 -12.92 3.47 -11.99
CA ALA A 372 -11.66 3.58 -11.27
C ALA A 372 -11.33 2.30 -10.49
N PHE A 373 -12.27 1.76 -9.73
CA PHE A 373 -12.07 0.50 -9.00
C PHE A 373 -11.87 -0.70 -9.92
N SER A 374 -12.51 -0.74 -11.09
CA SER A 374 -12.28 -1.81 -12.07
C SER A 374 -10.83 -1.81 -12.55
N PHE A 375 -10.25 -0.62 -12.76
CA PHE A 375 -8.84 -0.49 -13.12
C PHE A 375 -7.90 -0.96 -12.00
N LEU A 376 -8.19 -0.57 -10.74
CA LEU A 376 -7.44 -1.09 -9.58
C LEU A 376 -7.50 -2.63 -9.54
N ALA A 377 -8.69 -3.20 -9.71
CA ALA A 377 -8.88 -4.65 -9.64
C ALA A 377 -8.16 -5.41 -10.76
N ALA A 378 -7.91 -4.79 -11.90
CA ALA A 378 -7.15 -5.36 -13.02
C ALA A 378 -5.62 -5.24 -12.85
N ARG A 379 -5.15 -4.51 -11.81
CA ARG A 379 -3.73 -4.28 -11.55
C ARG A 379 -3.06 -5.52 -10.96
N SER A 380 -1.95 -6.00 -11.54
CA SER A 380 -1.06 -6.98 -10.90
C SER A 380 -0.27 -6.32 -9.77
N GLY A 381 -0.16 -7.01 -8.63
CA GLY A 381 0.42 -6.49 -7.42
C GLY A 381 -0.61 -6.02 -6.39
N PRO A 382 -0.16 -5.61 -5.20
CA PRO A 382 -1.03 -5.17 -4.10
C PRO A 382 -1.84 -3.93 -4.48
N ILE A 383 -3.03 -3.80 -3.87
CA ILE A 383 -3.87 -2.61 -3.98
C ILE A 383 -4.30 -2.13 -2.61
N THR A 384 -4.55 -0.83 -2.49
CA THR A 384 -5.03 -0.20 -1.26
C THR A 384 -6.27 0.63 -1.54
N LEU A 385 -7.28 0.48 -0.66
CA LEU A 385 -8.50 1.27 -0.60
C LEU A 385 -8.44 2.13 0.66
N TYR A 386 -8.83 3.38 0.55
CA TYR A 386 -8.95 4.27 1.69
C TYR A 386 -10.37 4.22 2.23
N TYR A 387 -10.57 4.24 3.56
CA TYR A 387 -11.90 4.20 4.16
C TYR A 387 -12.82 5.31 3.62
N GLY A 388 -14.08 4.96 3.41
CA GLY A 388 -15.08 5.85 2.79
C GLY A 388 -15.14 5.75 1.27
N GLU A 389 -14.10 5.25 0.59
CA GLU A 389 -14.13 5.04 -0.88
C GLU A 389 -15.24 4.05 -1.28
N GLU A 390 -15.56 3.08 -0.43
CA GLU A 390 -16.64 2.12 -0.67
C GLU A 390 -18.02 2.76 -0.71
N PHE A 391 -18.14 3.97 -0.22
CA PHE A 391 -19.37 4.78 -0.27
C PHE A 391 -19.27 5.96 -1.22
N GLY A 392 -18.17 6.05 -1.98
CA GLY A 392 -17.89 7.22 -2.81
C GLY A 392 -17.84 8.49 -1.98
N ASP A 393 -17.13 8.48 -0.85
CA ASP A 393 -17.12 9.58 0.10
C ASP A 393 -16.52 10.86 -0.50
N GLU A 394 -17.07 11.99 -0.12
CA GLU A 394 -16.66 13.33 -0.51
C GLU A 394 -16.98 14.33 0.61
N VAL A 395 -16.39 15.52 0.55
CA VAL A 395 -16.71 16.66 1.40
C VAL A 395 -17.54 17.65 0.59
N PRO A 396 -18.85 17.74 0.81
CA PRO A 396 -19.74 18.57 -0.01
C PRO A 396 -19.29 20.03 -0.07
N GLY A 397 -19.21 20.58 -1.27
CA GLY A 397 -18.80 21.96 -1.51
C GLY A 397 -17.31 22.23 -1.39
N PHE A 398 -16.48 21.21 -1.25
CA PHE A 398 -15.02 21.34 -1.13
C PHE A 398 -14.40 22.07 -2.33
N ALA A 399 -14.79 21.73 -3.56
CA ALA A 399 -14.27 22.34 -4.77
C ALA A 399 -14.47 23.88 -4.81
N ALA A 400 -15.56 24.37 -4.20
CA ALA A 400 -15.82 25.81 -4.07
C ALA A 400 -14.99 26.48 -2.96
N GLN A 401 -14.46 25.71 -2.00
CA GLN A 401 -13.75 26.20 -0.84
C GLN A 401 -12.23 26.30 -1.06
N VAL A 402 -11.68 25.58 -2.03
CA VAL A 402 -10.23 25.48 -2.31
C VAL A 402 -9.65 26.72 -3.00
N GLY A 403 -10.40 27.78 -3.23
CA GLY A 403 -9.89 29.03 -3.83
C GLY A 403 -9.37 30.09 -2.84
N GLY A 404 -9.36 29.83 -1.53
CA GLY A 404 -9.03 30.77 -0.47
C GLY A 404 -7.91 30.28 0.47
N ASP A 405 -7.77 30.95 1.63
CA ASP A 405 -6.89 30.47 2.70
C ASP A 405 -7.49 29.20 3.33
N CYS A 406 -7.16 28.07 2.76
CA CYS A 406 -7.67 26.77 3.21
C CYS A 406 -7.25 26.44 4.66
N ALA A 407 -6.08 26.92 5.10
CA ALA A 407 -5.63 26.71 6.47
C ALA A 407 -6.53 27.45 7.48
N ALA A 408 -6.97 28.68 7.16
CA ALA A 408 -7.92 29.42 7.99
C ALA A 408 -9.30 28.78 8.04
N GLN A 409 -9.67 28.01 7.00
CA GLN A 409 -10.94 27.29 6.92
C GLN A 409 -10.84 25.85 7.48
N GLY A 410 -9.64 25.36 7.80
CA GLY A 410 -9.41 23.98 8.22
C GLY A 410 -9.63 22.94 7.12
N LEU A 411 -9.50 23.33 5.85
CA LEU A 411 -9.83 22.51 4.67
C LEU A 411 -8.71 22.57 3.63
N CYS A 412 -7.45 22.45 4.01
CA CYS A 412 -6.37 22.22 3.07
C CYS A 412 -6.51 20.84 2.40
N ASP A 413 -5.96 20.69 1.19
CA ASP A 413 -6.06 19.45 0.41
C ASP A 413 -5.64 18.20 1.22
N ASP A 414 -4.58 18.30 2.01
CA ASP A 414 -4.05 17.26 2.90
C ASP A 414 -4.91 16.92 4.12
N HIS A 415 -5.94 17.71 4.41
CA HIS A 415 -6.85 17.46 5.54
C HIS A 415 -8.26 17.07 5.10
N VAL A 416 -8.63 17.36 3.86
CA VAL A 416 -10.01 17.16 3.40
C VAL A 416 -10.44 15.70 3.38
N ALA A 417 -9.50 14.80 3.09
CA ALA A 417 -9.78 13.36 3.08
C ALA A 417 -9.91 12.72 4.46
N ARG A 418 -9.67 13.46 5.55
CA ARG A 418 -9.70 12.98 6.92
C ARG A 418 -11.08 13.14 7.57
N SER A 419 -12.14 12.77 6.85
CA SER A 419 -13.53 12.80 7.35
C SER A 419 -13.80 11.67 8.34
N ASP A 420 -14.80 11.85 9.23
CA ASP A 420 -15.25 10.79 10.14
C ASP A 420 -15.62 9.52 9.36
N GLY A 421 -15.27 8.36 9.89
CA GLY A 421 -15.57 7.06 9.28
C GLY A 421 -17.09 6.79 9.21
N LYS A 422 -17.53 6.21 8.11
CA LYS A 422 -18.92 5.86 7.82
C LYS A 422 -19.09 4.35 7.87
N VAL A 423 -19.45 3.82 9.06
CA VAL A 423 -19.59 2.38 9.28
C VAL A 423 -21.03 2.04 9.69
N PRO A 424 -21.84 1.47 8.77
CA PRO A 424 -23.22 1.09 9.07
C PRO A 424 -23.30 0.15 10.27
N GLY A 425 -24.21 0.44 11.20
CA GLY A 425 -24.39 -0.33 12.42
C GLY A 425 -23.41 0.01 13.56
N VAL A 426 -22.39 0.83 13.32
CA VAL A 426 -21.44 1.29 14.33
C VAL A 426 -21.57 2.80 14.56
N THR A 427 -21.46 3.61 13.51
CA THR A 427 -21.46 5.08 13.63
C THR A 427 -22.85 5.72 13.47
N GLY A 428 -23.90 4.93 13.35
CA GLY A 428 -25.24 5.42 13.03
C GLY A 428 -25.41 5.89 11.57
N PHE A 429 -24.40 5.73 10.75
CA PHE A 429 -24.45 6.05 9.32
C PHE A 429 -25.39 5.07 8.60
N ALA A 430 -26.32 5.62 7.82
CA ALA A 430 -27.20 4.88 6.93
C ALA A 430 -26.87 5.26 5.48
N PRO A 431 -26.30 4.34 4.67
CA PRO A 431 -25.94 4.64 3.29
C PRO A 431 -27.20 4.90 2.43
N SER A 432 -27.10 5.78 1.43
CA SER A 432 -28.09 5.86 0.36
C SER A 432 -28.16 4.55 -0.44
N SER A 433 -29.15 4.42 -1.33
CA SER A 433 -29.25 3.27 -2.25
C SER A 433 -28.00 3.14 -3.12
N GLU A 434 -27.50 4.24 -3.65
CA GLU A 434 -26.33 4.28 -4.53
C GLU A 434 -25.04 3.95 -3.77
N GLN A 435 -24.89 4.46 -2.55
CA GLN A 435 -23.76 4.12 -1.67
C GLN A 435 -23.76 2.64 -1.31
N ALA A 436 -24.90 2.09 -0.96
CA ALA A 436 -25.05 0.67 -0.66
C ALA A 436 -24.74 -0.19 -1.90
N GLU A 437 -25.19 0.22 -3.08
CA GLU A 437 -24.91 -0.46 -4.35
C GLU A 437 -23.42 -0.40 -4.68
N LEU A 438 -22.75 0.76 -4.55
CA LEU A 438 -21.31 0.89 -4.79
C LEU A 438 -20.52 -0.04 -3.86
N LYS A 439 -20.82 -0.03 -2.56
CA LYS A 439 -20.18 -0.91 -1.57
C LYS A 439 -20.35 -2.39 -1.94
N GLN A 440 -21.56 -2.80 -2.25
CA GLN A 440 -21.84 -4.19 -2.63
C GLN A 440 -21.08 -4.58 -3.90
N TRP A 441 -21.12 -3.74 -4.93
CA TRP A 441 -20.44 -3.96 -6.20
C TRP A 441 -18.91 -4.04 -6.00
N LEU A 442 -18.33 -3.14 -5.19
CA LEU A 442 -16.90 -3.15 -4.89
C LEU A 442 -16.49 -4.44 -4.16
N GLY A 443 -17.27 -4.87 -3.17
CA GLY A 443 -17.03 -6.15 -2.48
C GLY A 443 -17.04 -7.35 -3.44
N GLN A 444 -17.98 -7.37 -4.40
CA GLN A 444 -18.04 -8.40 -5.45
C GLN A 444 -16.83 -8.32 -6.38
N LEU A 445 -16.40 -7.13 -6.77
CA LEU A 445 -15.23 -6.92 -7.61
C LEU A 445 -13.94 -7.41 -6.92
N LEU A 446 -13.78 -7.14 -5.62
CA LEU A 446 -12.61 -7.61 -4.87
C LEU A 446 -12.63 -9.13 -4.64
N ALA A 447 -13.82 -9.73 -4.51
CA ALA A 447 -13.99 -11.19 -4.49
C ALA A 447 -13.61 -11.80 -5.85
N LEU A 448 -14.06 -11.19 -6.96
CA LEU A 448 -13.68 -11.60 -8.31
C LEU A 448 -12.17 -11.54 -8.49
N ARG A 449 -11.52 -10.42 -8.12
CA ARG A 449 -10.07 -10.31 -8.16
C ARG A 449 -9.38 -11.43 -7.36
N ALA A 450 -9.87 -11.71 -6.15
CA ALA A 450 -9.29 -12.75 -5.30
C ALA A 450 -9.40 -14.16 -5.88
N ALA A 451 -10.46 -14.43 -6.66
CA ALA A 451 -10.71 -15.72 -7.30
C ALA A 451 -9.89 -15.94 -8.57
N HIS A 452 -9.35 -14.88 -9.17
CA HIS A 452 -8.67 -14.92 -10.47
C HIS A 452 -7.21 -14.46 -10.36
N PRO A 453 -6.24 -15.39 -10.18
CA PRO A 453 -4.82 -15.07 -10.08
C PRO A 453 -4.28 -14.19 -11.21
N ALA A 454 -4.78 -14.31 -12.44
CA ALA A 454 -4.37 -13.45 -13.55
C ALA A 454 -4.56 -11.95 -13.24
N LEU A 455 -5.52 -11.57 -12.40
CA LEU A 455 -5.78 -10.17 -12.07
C LEU A 455 -4.76 -9.57 -11.09
N TYR A 456 -4.17 -10.39 -10.18
CA TYR A 456 -3.26 -9.88 -9.17
C TYR A 456 -1.81 -10.34 -9.31
N GLN A 457 -1.56 -11.43 -10.06
CA GLN A 457 -0.22 -11.94 -10.35
C GLN A 457 -0.03 -12.32 -11.82
N GLY A 458 -0.90 -11.83 -12.72
CA GLY A 458 -0.78 -12.10 -14.15
C GLY A 458 0.14 -11.11 -14.85
N GLU A 459 0.92 -11.60 -15.80
CA GLU A 459 1.62 -10.76 -16.78
C GLU A 459 0.64 -9.85 -17.51
N ARG A 460 1.03 -8.61 -17.75
CA ARG A 460 0.28 -7.66 -18.55
C ARG A 460 0.74 -7.69 -20.01
N ILE A 461 -0.18 -7.91 -20.95
CA ILE A 461 0.06 -7.74 -22.38
C ILE A 461 -0.87 -6.65 -22.89
N LYS A 462 -0.31 -5.53 -23.32
CA LYS A 462 -1.08 -4.41 -23.86
C LYS A 462 -1.89 -4.82 -25.09
N LEU A 463 -3.16 -4.46 -25.11
CA LEU A 463 -4.06 -4.55 -26.26
C LEU A 463 -4.27 -3.22 -26.96
N VAL A 464 -4.77 -2.23 -26.22
CA VAL A 464 -5.16 -0.92 -26.72
C VAL A 464 -5.03 0.15 -25.64
N ALA A 465 -4.69 1.37 -26.04
CA ALA A 465 -4.79 2.57 -25.23
C ALA A 465 -4.96 3.78 -26.14
N GLU A 466 -6.12 3.89 -26.78
CA GLU A 466 -6.41 4.90 -27.80
C GLU A 466 -7.80 5.50 -27.59
N GLY A 467 -7.93 6.81 -27.82
CA GLY A 467 -9.18 7.50 -27.62
C GLY A 467 -9.71 7.30 -26.20
N SER A 468 -10.84 6.61 -26.09
CA SER A 468 -11.51 6.33 -24.81
C SER A 468 -11.37 4.88 -24.34
N VAL A 469 -10.69 4.03 -25.10
CA VAL A 469 -10.58 2.61 -24.78
C VAL A 469 -9.18 2.24 -24.32
N TYR A 470 -9.09 1.68 -23.11
CA TYR A 470 -7.93 1.02 -22.58
C TYR A 470 -8.16 -0.50 -22.52
N GLY A 471 -7.13 -1.29 -22.76
CA GLY A 471 -7.26 -2.75 -22.66
C GLY A 471 -5.94 -3.48 -22.58
N ASP A 472 -5.97 -4.52 -21.75
CA ASP A 472 -4.87 -5.47 -21.52
C ASP A 472 -5.37 -6.91 -21.59
N ILE A 473 -4.45 -7.84 -21.88
CA ILE A 473 -4.59 -9.23 -21.50
C ILE A 473 -3.81 -9.43 -20.21
N LYS A 474 -4.45 -10.03 -19.22
CA LYS A 474 -3.86 -10.49 -17.97
C LYS A 474 -3.72 -12.00 -18.04
N GLN A 475 -2.51 -12.53 -17.83
CA GLN A 475 -2.31 -13.97 -17.97
C GLN A 475 -1.39 -14.58 -16.94
N THR A 476 -1.76 -15.80 -16.53
CA THR A 476 -0.90 -16.76 -15.81
C THR A 476 -0.78 -18.04 -16.64
N ALA A 477 -0.08 -19.05 -16.16
CA ALA A 477 -0.07 -20.35 -16.81
C ALA A 477 -1.49 -20.97 -16.92
N ALA A 478 -2.34 -20.74 -15.90
CA ALA A 478 -3.65 -21.37 -15.76
C ALA A 478 -4.80 -20.63 -16.46
N GLU A 479 -4.73 -19.29 -16.55
CA GLU A 479 -5.86 -18.50 -17.09
C GLU A 479 -5.39 -17.28 -17.88
N GLN A 480 -6.29 -16.80 -18.74
CA GLN A 480 -6.12 -15.55 -19.49
C GLN A 480 -7.41 -14.75 -19.41
N ILE A 481 -7.30 -13.48 -19.05
CA ILE A 481 -8.42 -12.53 -18.92
C ILE A 481 -8.11 -11.30 -19.76
N VAL A 482 -9.04 -10.94 -20.63
CA VAL A 482 -9.03 -9.65 -21.34
C VAL A 482 -9.72 -8.63 -20.44
N TYR A 483 -9.01 -7.60 -20.03
CA TYR A 483 -9.57 -6.43 -19.35
C TYR A 483 -9.71 -5.30 -20.36
N LEU A 484 -10.91 -4.71 -20.44
CA LEU A 484 -11.21 -3.54 -21.27
C LEU A 484 -11.89 -2.48 -20.42
N LEU A 485 -11.52 -1.21 -20.60
CA LEU A 485 -12.08 -0.07 -19.89
C LEU A 485 -12.46 1.03 -20.89
N ASN A 486 -13.71 1.47 -20.82
CA ASN A 486 -14.18 2.69 -21.49
C ASN A 486 -14.13 3.86 -20.48
N VAL A 487 -13.25 4.84 -20.72
CA VAL A 487 -13.12 6.03 -19.86
C VAL A 487 -14.06 7.19 -20.28
N SER A 488 -14.87 7.02 -21.31
CA SER A 488 -15.80 8.05 -21.80
C SER A 488 -17.24 7.83 -21.35
N THR A 489 -18.03 8.88 -21.45
CA THR A 489 -19.47 8.89 -21.17
C THR A 489 -20.33 8.43 -22.34
N THR A 490 -19.72 7.93 -23.42
CA THR A 490 -20.41 7.38 -24.58
C THR A 490 -20.07 5.91 -24.76
N PRO A 491 -21.01 5.08 -25.28
CA PRO A 491 -20.71 3.69 -25.62
C PRO A 491 -19.54 3.60 -26.59
N GLN A 492 -18.68 2.62 -26.38
CA GLN A 492 -17.56 2.29 -27.25
C GLN A 492 -17.62 0.82 -27.63
N SER A 493 -16.78 0.39 -28.56
CA SER A 493 -16.53 -1.02 -28.83
C SER A 493 -15.06 -1.24 -29.18
N TYR A 494 -14.57 -2.44 -28.94
CA TYR A 494 -13.21 -2.80 -29.31
C TYR A 494 -13.16 -4.21 -29.93
N ALA A 495 -12.46 -4.32 -31.05
CA ALA A 495 -12.24 -5.58 -31.73
C ALA A 495 -10.99 -6.28 -31.14
N VAL A 496 -11.20 -7.17 -30.20
CA VAL A 496 -10.12 -7.98 -29.57
C VAL A 496 -9.51 -8.91 -30.61
N PRO A 497 -8.20 -8.81 -30.90
CA PRO A 497 -7.53 -9.69 -31.85
C PRO A 497 -7.45 -11.12 -31.32
N VAL A 498 -8.15 -12.06 -31.91
CA VAL A 498 -8.16 -13.49 -31.49
C VAL A 498 -6.77 -14.10 -31.53
N GLY A 499 -5.91 -13.70 -32.47
CA GLY A 499 -4.53 -14.18 -32.58
C GLY A 499 -3.61 -13.80 -31.41
N LYS A 500 -4.03 -12.89 -30.50
CA LYS A 500 -3.32 -12.58 -29.24
C LYS A 500 -3.79 -13.45 -28.06
N LEU A 501 -4.87 -14.21 -28.25
CA LEU A 501 -5.41 -15.09 -27.22
C LEU A 501 -4.86 -16.50 -27.40
N ARG A 502 -4.82 -17.28 -26.32
CA ARG A 502 -4.58 -18.71 -26.37
C ARG A 502 -5.75 -19.42 -27.10
N SER A 503 -5.61 -20.70 -27.39
CA SER A 503 -6.71 -21.48 -27.93
C SER A 503 -7.89 -21.51 -26.97
N GLY A 504 -9.06 -21.19 -27.49
CA GLY A 504 -10.29 -21.15 -26.73
C GLY A 504 -11.50 -21.00 -27.65
N SER A 505 -12.71 -21.12 -27.14
CA SER A 505 -13.97 -21.06 -27.88
C SER A 505 -14.79 -19.79 -27.63
N ALA A 506 -14.56 -19.13 -26.51
CA ALA A 506 -15.31 -17.92 -26.11
C ALA A 506 -14.54 -17.06 -25.09
N LEU A 507 -14.94 -15.81 -25.01
CA LEU A 507 -14.69 -14.95 -23.86
C LEU A 507 -15.96 -14.89 -23.00
N VAL A 508 -15.82 -15.10 -21.68
CA VAL A 508 -16.94 -15.01 -20.72
C VAL A 508 -16.71 -13.85 -19.78
N ASP A 509 -17.65 -12.95 -19.72
CA ASP A 509 -17.63 -11.83 -18.79
C ASP A 509 -17.83 -12.31 -17.35
N LEU A 510 -16.86 -12.08 -16.50
CA LEU A 510 -16.84 -12.59 -15.13
C LEU A 510 -17.86 -11.90 -14.20
N GLN A 511 -18.38 -10.72 -14.59
CA GLN A 511 -19.37 -10.01 -13.80
C GLN A 511 -20.80 -10.31 -14.24
N SER A 512 -21.06 -10.36 -15.55
CA SER A 512 -22.41 -10.59 -16.10
C SER A 512 -22.70 -12.05 -16.46
N GLY A 513 -21.66 -12.86 -16.66
CA GLY A 513 -21.77 -14.22 -17.23
C GLY A 513 -22.04 -14.25 -18.75
N GLU A 514 -22.04 -13.12 -19.43
CA GLU A 514 -22.22 -13.06 -20.88
C GLU A 514 -21.12 -13.85 -21.60
N ARG A 515 -21.54 -14.70 -22.53
CA ARG A 515 -20.64 -15.52 -23.33
C ARG A 515 -20.53 -14.99 -24.75
N LEU A 516 -19.34 -14.56 -25.12
CA LEU A 516 -19.02 -14.05 -26.45
C LEU A 516 -18.26 -15.14 -27.22
N ALA A 517 -18.91 -15.77 -28.21
CA ALA A 517 -18.31 -16.83 -29.03
C ALA A 517 -17.17 -16.26 -29.88
N MET A 518 -16.01 -16.91 -29.86
CA MET A 518 -14.89 -16.52 -30.71
C MET A 518 -15.06 -17.08 -32.11
N GLY A 519 -14.82 -16.23 -33.10
CA GLY A 519 -14.86 -16.62 -34.53
C GLY A 519 -14.13 -15.58 -35.37
N GLY A 520 -13.47 -16.04 -36.45
CA GLY A 520 -12.69 -15.12 -37.29
C GLY A 520 -11.40 -14.62 -36.67
N SER A 521 -10.90 -13.47 -37.13
CA SER A 521 -9.62 -12.89 -36.70
C SER A 521 -9.75 -11.94 -35.51
N SER A 522 -10.97 -11.48 -35.20
CA SER A 522 -11.26 -10.58 -34.08
C SER A 522 -12.64 -10.83 -33.50
N LEU A 523 -12.81 -10.46 -32.21
CA LEU A 523 -14.08 -10.48 -31.50
C LEU A 523 -14.42 -9.07 -31.03
N THR A 524 -15.54 -8.53 -31.53
CA THR A 524 -16.02 -7.21 -31.08
C THR A 524 -16.66 -7.32 -29.71
N VAL A 525 -16.23 -6.46 -28.80
CA VAL A 525 -16.75 -6.30 -27.43
C VAL A 525 -17.32 -4.93 -27.28
N ASP A 526 -18.60 -4.85 -26.90
CA ASP A 526 -19.27 -3.58 -26.59
C ASP A 526 -18.93 -3.15 -25.16
N LEU A 527 -18.66 -1.86 -24.99
CA LEU A 527 -18.25 -1.25 -23.74
C LEU A 527 -19.24 -0.12 -23.38
N PRO A 528 -20.11 -0.33 -22.40
CA PRO A 528 -20.95 0.74 -21.88
C PRO A 528 -20.12 1.96 -21.42
N PRO A 529 -20.73 3.14 -21.29
CA PRO A 529 -20.05 4.32 -20.74
C PRO A 529 -19.41 4.03 -19.38
N LEU A 530 -18.19 4.54 -19.15
CA LEU A 530 -17.50 4.50 -17.85
C LEU A 530 -17.50 3.09 -17.21
N SER A 531 -17.18 2.07 -17.99
CA SER A 531 -17.26 0.69 -17.54
C SER A 531 -16.00 -0.14 -17.84
N GLY A 532 -15.64 -1.00 -16.90
CA GLY A 532 -14.63 -2.03 -17.09
C GLY A 532 -15.27 -3.40 -17.32
N ARG A 533 -14.68 -4.24 -18.19
CA ARG A 533 -15.09 -5.62 -18.43
C ARG A 533 -13.94 -6.59 -18.22
N PHE A 534 -14.23 -7.71 -17.59
CA PHE A 534 -13.28 -8.80 -17.27
C PHE A 534 -13.71 -10.05 -18.02
N LEU A 535 -13.06 -10.35 -19.12
CA LEU A 535 -13.48 -11.39 -20.06
C LEU A 535 -12.51 -12.57 -19.99
N GLN A 536 -12.90 -13.65 -19.32
CA GLN A 536 -12.08 -14.85 -19.19
C GLN A 536 -12.16 -15.70 -20.46
N LEU A 537 -11.01 -16.15 -20.94
CA LEU A 537 -10.91 -17.11 -22.05
C LEU A 537 -11.34 -18.51 -21.59
N GLN A 538 -12.25 -19.16 -22.37
CA GLN A 538 -12.73 -20.52 -22.16
C GLN A 538 -12.60 -21.39 -23.41
#